data_e59e4278ed517c8b4c6e2c75c6365bf3
#
_entry.id   e59e4278ed517c8b4c6e2c75c6365bf3
#
_cell.length_a   1.000
_cell.length_b   1.000
_cell.length_c   1.000
_cell.angle_alpha   90.00
_cell.angle_beta   90.00
_cell.angle_gamma   90.00
#
_symmetry.space_group_name_H-M   'P 1'
#
loop_
_entity.id
_entity.type
_entity.pdbx_description
1 polymer ?
#
loop_
_entity_poly.entity_id
_entity_poly.type
_entity_poly.pdbx_seq_one_letter_code
_entity_poly.pdbx_strand_id
1 'polypeptide(L)'
;SFQWLGTLPAVVTLGVAASVEIAAYYLPGIDHLLDAVAMPITLLAGTVTAAAVMTELPPIVKWATAMIAGGGAAGLMHGASAALRAKSTVATGGIGNSAIASGEWSGALLLSLLALAAPLFALAIVLLAIALLVALVRRMLRRRRGHPASG
;
A
#
# COMPACT_ATOMS: atom_id res chain seq x y z
N SER A 1 -11.09 3.30 -21.58
CA SER A 1 -10.10 2.24 -21.74
C SER A 1 -8.80 2.65 -21.07
N PHE A 2 -8.21 1.78 -20.24
CA PHE A 2 -6.93 2.01 -19.55
C PHE A 2 -5.74 1.42 -20.32
N GLN A 3 -5.91 1.12 -21.59
CA GLN A 3 -4.86 0.53 -22.46
C GLN A 3 -3.60 1.41 -22.54
N TRP A 4 -3.74 2.72 -22.31
CA TRP A 4 -2.60 3.65 -22.28
C TRP A 4 -1.55 3.28 -21.21
N LEU A 5 -1.95 2.63 -20.11
CA LEU A 5 -1.02 2.16 -19.08
C LEU A 5 -0.02 1.12 -19.59
N GLY A 6 -0.38 0.35 -20.62
CA GLY A 6 0.51 -0.60 -21.29
C GLY A 6 1.39 0.00 -22.39
N THR A 7 1.29 1.29 -22.67
CA THR A 7 2.14 1.95 -23.66
C THR A 7 3.56 2.12 -23.16
N LEU A 8 4.53 2.05 -24.04
CA LEU A 8 5.95 2.21 -23.71
C LEU A 8 6.24 3.51 -22.92
N PRO A 9 5.71 4.70 -23.31
CA PRO A 9 5.91 5.90 -22.53
C PRO A 9 5.37 5.79 -21.09
N ALA A 10 4.19 5.21 -20.90
CA ALA A 10 3.61 5.03 -19.57
C ALA A 10 4.45 4.06 -18.72
N VAL A 11 4.83 2.92 -19.27
CA VAL A 11 5.67 1.92 -18.58
C VAL A 11 7.02 2.51 -18.18
N VAL A 12 7.68 3.24 -19.08
CA VAL A 12 8.97 3.89 -18.78
C VAL A 12 8.80 4.97 -17.72
N THR A 13 7.80 5.84 -17.84
CA THR A 13 7.56 6.92 -16.86
C THR A 13 7.26 6.37 -15.48
N LEU A 14 6.36 5.38 -15.39
CA LEU A 14 6.00 4.75 -14.12
C LEU A 14 7.18 3.96 -13.53
N GLY A 15 7.97 3.28 -14.38
CA GLY A 15 9.16 2.56 -13.96
C GLY A 15 10.25 3.49 -13.41
N VAL A 16 10.49 4.62 -14.05
CA VAL A 16 11.43 5.64 -13.55
C VAL A 16 10.92 6.24 -12.24
N ALA A 17 9.63 6.60 -12.16
CA ALA A 17 9.03 7.14 -10.94
C ALA A 17 9.17 6.15 -9.76
N ALA A 18 8.84 4.87 -9.97
CA ALA A 18 9.00 3.83 -8.97
C ALA A 18 10.47 3.65 -8.54
N SER A 19 11.41 3.69 -9.49
CA SER A 19 12.84 3.57 -9.19
C SER A 19 13.36 4.73 -8.35
N VAL A 20 12.91 5.96 -8.65
CA VAL A 20 13.26 7.15 -7.86
C VAL A 20 12.65 7.07 -6.46
N GLU A 21 11.40 6.66 -6.34
CA GLU A 21 10.72 6.47 -5.05
C GLU A 21 11.46 5.44 -4.20
N ILE A 22 11.77 4.27 -4.76
CA ILE A 22 12.54 3.23 -4.06
C ILE A 22 13.89 3.78 -3.58
N ALA A 23 14.65 4.45 -4.45
CA ALA A 23 15.94 5.03 -4.09
C ALA A 23 15.84 6.05 -2.96
N ALA A 24 14.78 6.86 -2.95
CA ALA A 24 14.56 7.89 -1.95
C ALA A 24 14.27 7.30 -0.55
N TYR A 25 13.67 6.12 -0.44
CA TYR A 25 13.48 5.43 0.84
C TYR A 25 14.78 4.94 1.49
N TYR A 26 15.87 4.90 0.75
CA TYR A 26 17.21 4.59 1.32
C TYR A 26 17.92 5.82 1.88
N LEU A 27 17.34 7.04 1.72
CA LEU A 27 17.89 8.27 2.25
C LEU A 27 17.22 8.61 3.58
N PRO A 28 17.95 8.52 4.73
CA PRO A 28 17.39 8.81 6.04
C PRO A 28 16.82 10.23 6.11
N GLY A 29 15.58 10.35 6.58
CA GLY A 29 14.87 11.63 6.74
C GLY A 29 13.99 12.05 5.56
N ILE A 30 14.17 11.47 4.39
CA ILE A 30 13.29 11.73 3.23
C ILE A 30 12.06 10.80 3.28
N ASP A 31 12.19 9.64 3.86
CA ASP A 31 11.16 8.62 3.99
C ASP A 31 9.83 9.14 4.58
N HIS A 32 9.88 9.93 5.65
CA HIS A 32 8.67 10.50 6.26
C HIS A 32 7.95 11.52 5.38
N LEU A 33 8.73 12.34 4.65
CA LEU A 33 8.17 13.29 3.68
C LEU A 33 7.53 12.56 2.51
N LEU A 34 8.19 11.50 2.03
CA LEU A 34 7.65 10.64 0.98
C LEU A 34 6.36 9.95 1.41
N ASP A 35 6.30 9.40 2.63
CA ASP A 35 5.09 8.76 3.16
C ASP A 35 3.91 9.74 3.19
N ALA A 36 4.14 10.99 3.56
CA ALA A 36 3.08 12.00 3.60
C ALA A 36 2.55 12.36 2.19
N VAL A 37 3.46 12.50 1.23
CA VAL A 37 3.11 12.83 -0.18
C VAL A 37 2.56 11.61 -0.91
N ALA A 38 3.09 10.42 -0.62
CA ALA A 38 2.67 9.18 -1.27
C ALA A 38 1.25 8.75 -0.86
N MET A 39 0.76 9.12 0.32
CA MET A 39 -0.56 8.71 0.80
C MET A 39 -1.69 9.03 -0.18
N PRO A 40 -1.92 10.30 -0.61
CA PRO A 40 -2.96 10.59 -1.58
C PRO A 40 -2.71 9.94 -2.94
N ILE A 41 -1.45 9.82 -3.37
CA ILE A 41 -1.09 9.16 -4.64
C ILE A 41 -1.44 7.68 -4.58
N THR A 42 -1.15 7.00 -3.47
CA THR A 42 -1.47 5.59 -3.25
C THR A 42 -2.97 5.33 -3.31
N LEU A 43 -3.79 6.19 -2.68
CA LEU A 43 -5.25 6.10 -2.74
C LEU A 43 -5.76 6.22 -4.18
N LEU A 44 -5.26 7.18 -4.93
CA LEU A 44 -5.60 7.38 -6.34
C LEU A 44 -5.15 6.21 -7.21
N ALA A 45 -3.91 5.76 -7.06
CA ALA A 45 -3.36 4.64 -7.82
C ALA A 45 -4.15 3.35 -7.58
N GLY A 46 -4.45 3.03 -6.32
CA GLY A 46 -5.29 1.89 -5.97
C GLY A 46 -6.69 1.97 -6.56
N THR A 47 -7.31 3.17 -6.54
CA THR A 47 -8.61 3.42 -7.16
C THR A 47 -8.57 3.21 -8.67
N VAL A 48 -7.59 3.81 -9.36
CA VAL A 48 -7.44 3.70 -10.82
C VAL A 48 -7.16 2.26 -11.23
N THR A 49 -6.28 1.56 -10.51
CA THR A 49 -5.96 0.16 -10.78
C THR A 49 -7.17 -0.75 -10.62
N ALA A 50 -7.96 -0.58 -9.56
CA ALA A 50 -9.19 -1.33 -9.37
C ALA A 50 -10.23 -1.01 -10.45
N ALA A 51 -10.40 0.27 -10.79
CA ALA A 51 -11.32 0.69 -11.86
C ALA A 51 -10.92 0.14 -13.23
N ALA A 52 -9.62 -0.05 -13.48
CA ALA A 52 -9.11 -0.55 -14.77
C ALA A 52 -9.61 -1.97 -15.09
N VAL A 53 -9.79 -2.81 -14.07
CA VAL A 53 -10.25 -4.19 -14.24
C VAL A 53 -11.78 -4.36 -14.14
N MET A 54 -12.49 -3.32 -13.68
CA MET A 54 -13.95 -3.32 -13.55
C MET A 54 -14.60 -2.79 -14.82
N THR A 55 -14.55 -3.55 -15.92
CA THR A 55 -15.02 -3.09 -17.26
C THR A 55 -16.53 -3.14 -17.43
N GLU A 56 -17.21 -4.08 -16.77
CA GLU A 56 -18.64 -4.38 -16.98
C GLU A 56 -19.58 -3.61 -16.04
N LEU A 57 -19.05 -2.85 -15.08
CA LEU A 57 -19.88 -2.13 -14.11
C LEU A 57 -20.33 -0.76 -14.62
N PRO A 58 -21.56 -0.32 -14.29
CA PRO A 58 -21.99 1.06 -14.51
C PRO A 58 -21.00 2.06 -13.90
N PRO A 59 -20.78 3.24 -14.52
CA PRO A 59 -19.73 4.18 -14.10
C PRO A 59 -19.73 4.54 -12.61
N ILE A 60 -20.90 4.82 -12.05
CA ILE A 60 -21.04 5.19 -10.63
C ILE A 60 -20.65 4.04 -9.70
N VAL A 61 -21.11 2.82 -10.00
CA VAL A 61 -20.81 1.62 -9.22
C VAL A 61 -19.33 1.28 -9.33
N LYS A 62 -18.78 1.36 -10.55
CA LYS A 62 -17.36 1.15 -10.84
C LYS A 62 -16.48 2.05 -9.98
N TRP A 63 -16.68 3.36 -10.04
CA TRP A 63 -15.82 4.31 -9.33
C TRP A 63 -16.02 4.23 -7.82
N ALA A 64 -17.25 4.06 -7.33
CA ALA A 64 -17.50 3.88 -5.90
C ALA A 64 -16.83 2.61 -5.37
N THR A 65 -16.97 1.47 -6.05
CA THR A 65 -16.33 0.22 -5.66
C THR A 65 -14.80 0.32 -5.75
N ALA A 66 -14.28 0.93 -6.80
CA ALA A 66 -12.84 1.12 -6.98
C ALA A 66 -12.23 2.00 -5.88
N MET A 67 -12.91 3.09 -5.48
CA MET A 67 -12.47 3.94 -4.37
C MET A 67 -12.45 3.20 -3.04
N ILE A 68 -13.52 2.46 -2.73
CA ILE A 68 -13.64 1.77 -1.45
C ILE A 68 -12.70 0.56 -1.40
N ALA A 69 -12.75 -0.32 -2.39
CA ALA A 69 -11.94 -1.54 -2.40
C ALA A 69 -10.48 -1.27 -2.78
N GLY A 70 -10.23 -0.59 -3.90
CA GLY A 70 -8.87 -0.35 -4.39
C GLY A 70 -8.16 0.74 -3.60
N GLY A 71 -8.73 1.93 -3.54
CA GLY A 71 -8.17 3.04 -2.79
C GLY A 71 -8.09 2.76 -1.29
N GLY A 72 -9.18 2.20 -0.71
CA GLY A 72 -9.22 1.85 0.70
C GLY A 72 -8.18 0.79 1.10
N ALA A 73 -8.04 -0.28 0.32
CA ALA A 73 -7.02 -1.31 0.58
C ALA A 73 -5.60 -0.74 0.45
N ALA A 74 -5.33 0.02 -0.61
CA ALA A 74 -4.03 0.66 -0.82
C ALA A 74 -3.68 1.64 0.31
N GLY A 75 -4.64 2.47 0.73
CA GLY A 75 -4.46 3.40 1.84
C GLY A 75 -4.22 2.72 3.19
N LEU A 76 -4.92 1.61 3.48
CA LEU A 76 -4.70 0.82 4.69
C LEU A 76 -3.29 0.22 4.72
N MET A 77 -2.83 -0.34 3.61
CA MET A 77 -1.49 -0.93 3.51
C MET A 77 -0.42 0.14 3.63
N HIS A 78 -0.56 1.27 2.93
CA HIS A 78 0.38 2.38 3.02
C HIS A 78 0.43 2.96 4.45
N GLY A 79 -0.72 3.19 5.08
CA GLY A 79 -0.78 3.67 6.46
C GLY A 79 -0.14 2.72 7.48
N ALA A 80 -0.32 1.40 7.30
CA ALA A 80 0.34 0.38 8.13
C ALA A 80 1.86 0.42 7.96
N SER A 81 2.33 0.55 6.74
CA SER A 81 3.73 0.67 6.36
C SER A 81 4.38 1.92 6.94
N ALA A 82 3.75 3.09 6.77
CA ALA A 82 4.21 4.35 7.35
C ALA A 82 4.29 4.28 8.87
N ALA A 83 3.31 3.66 9.53
CA ALA A 83 3.34 3.44 10.99
C ALA A 83 4.48 2.50 11.42
N LEU A 84 4.81 1.48 10.61
CA LEU A 84 5.92 0.58 10.87
C LEU A 84 7.26 1.31 10.73
N ARG A 85 7.42 2.13 9.67
CA ARG A 85 8.60 2.98 9.47
C ARG A 85 8.78 4.01 10.58
N ALA A 86 7.70 4.65 11.03
CA ALA A 86 7.77 5.57 12.16
C ALA A 86 8.30 4.89 13.43
N LYS A 87 7.83 3.68 13.75
CA LYS A 87 8.35 2.89 14.87
C LYS A 87 9.80 2.48 14.68
N SER A 88 10.17 2.07 13.47
CA SER A 88 11.55 1.73 13.11
C SER A 88 12.47 2.93 13.30
N THR A 89 12.05 4.12 12.90
CA THR A 89 12.81 5.36 13.08
C THR A 89 13.09 5.63 14.55
N VAL A 90 12.09 5.49 15.43
CA VAL A 90 12.27 5.66 16.87
C VAL A 90 13.24 4.62 17.45
N ALA A 91 13.20 3.37 16.97
CA ALA A 91 14.00 2.28 17.49
C ALA A 91 15.43 2.21 16.92
N THR A 92 15.64 2.65 15.67
CA THR A 92 16.89 2.43 14.92
C THR A 92 17.48 3.70 14.32
N GLY A 93 16.91 4.88 14.62
CA GLY A 93 17.33 6.14 13.98
C GLY A 93 17.04 6.16 12.46
N GLY A 94 16.12 5.34 11.98
CA GLY A 94 15.74 5.27 10.56
C GLY A 94 16.48 4.22 9.72
N ILE A 95 17.56 3.62 10.25
CA ILE A 95 18.34 2.59 9.51
C ILE A 95 17.47 1.38 9.14
N GLY A 96 16.53 0.98 10.00
CA GLY A 96 15.59 -0.11 9.74
C GLY A 96 14.58 0.15 8.63
N ASN A 97 14.37 1.41 8.23
CA ASN A 97 13.39 1.77 7.21
C ASN A 97 13.75 1.24 5.82
N SER A 98 15.04 1.17 5.50
CA SER A 98 15.51 0.56 4.25
C SER A 98 15.18 -0.94 4.15
N ALA A 99 15.26 -1.67 5.26
CA ALA A 99 14.88 -3.08 5.31
C ALA A 99 13.34 -3.25 5.12
N ILE A 100 12.55 -2.36 5.72
CA ILE A 100 11.08 -2.33 5.54
C ILE A 100 10.75 -2.04 4.08
N ALA A 101 11.35 -0.99 3.48
CA ALA A 101 11.13 -0.63 2.08
C ALA A 101 11.53 -1.76 1.13
N SER A 102 12.66 -2.44 1.38
CA SER A 102 13.08 -3.61 0.59
C SER A 102 12.07 -4.75 0.67
N GLY A 103 11.55 -5.03 1.86
CA GLY A 103 10.52 -6.04 2.09
C GLY A 103 9.20 -5.72 1.37
N GLU A 104 8.77 -4.46 1.41
CA GLU A 104 7.58 -3.97 0.72
C GLU A 104 7.72 -4.11 -0.79
N TRP A 105 8.85 -3.64 -1.34
CA TRP A 105 9.11 -3.71 -2.77
C TRP A 105 9.17 -5.17 -3.27
N SER A 106 9.91 -6.03 -2.55
CA SER A 106 9.98 -7.44 -2.88
C SER A 106 8.64 -8.13 -2.78
N GLY A 107 7.86 -7.82 -1.74
CA GLY A 107 6.51 -8.33 -1.54
C GLY A 107 5.55 -7.89 -2.64
N ALA A 108 5.61 -6.61 -3.05
CA ALA A 108 4.80 -6.08 -4.14
C ALA A 108 5.12 -6.77 -5.48
N LEU A 109 6.41 -6.96 -5.79
CA LEU A 109 6.84 -7.65 -6.99
C LEU A 109 6.36 -9.12 -7.01
N LEU A 110 6.60 -9.84 -5.92
CA LEU A 110 6.19 -11.25 -5.80
C LEU A 110 4.67 -11.39 -5.89
N LEU A 111 3.91 -10.51 -5.23
CA LEU A 111 2.46 -10.54 -5.27
C LEU A 111 1.93 -10.19 -6.66
N SER A 112 2.56 -9.26 -7.37
CA SER A 112 2.22 -8.93 -8.75
C SER A 112 2.44 -10.10 -9.70
N LEU A 113 3.58 -10.78 -9.58
CA LEU A 113 3.87 -11.99 -10.36
C LEU A 113 2.89 -13.13 -10.03
N LEU A 114 2.58 -13.30 -8.74
CA LEU A 114 1.60 -14.29 -8.31
C LEU A 114 0.20 -13.96 -8.81
N ALA A 115 -0.18 -12.69 -8.86
CA ALA A 115 -1.48 -12.26 -9.39
C ALA A 115 -1.64 -12.59 -10.87
N LEU A 116 -0.54 -12.57 -11.63
CA LEU A 116 -0.55 -12.98 -13.04
C LEU A 116 -0.59 -14.50 -13.20
N ALA A 117 0.17 -15.24 -12.37
CA ALA A 117 0.29 -16.69 -12.48
C ALA A 117 -0.87 -17.45 -11.81
N ALA A 118 -1.36 -16.96 -10.67
CA ALA A 118 -2.36 -17.62 -9.83
C ALA A 118 -3.24 -16.61 -9.09
N PRO A 119 -4.17 -15.91 -9.78
CA PRO A 119 -4.91 -14.77 -9.24
C PRO A 119 -5.74 -15.10 -7.99
N LEU A 120 -6.29 -16.30 -7.87
CA LEU A 120 -7.06 -16.71 -6.68
C LEU A 120 -6.17 -16.84 -5.44
N PHE A 121 -4.94 -17.33 -5.59
CA PHE A 121 -3.96 -17.37 -4.50
C PHE A 121 -3.51 -15.98 -4.09
N ALA A 122 -3.23 -15.10 -5.06
CA ALA A 122 -2.90 -13.70 -4.78
C ALA A 122 -4.03 -13.00 -4.00
N LEU A 123 -5.28 -13.19 -4.44
CA LEU A 123 -6.45 -12.66 -3.75
C LEU A 123 -6.56 -13.18 -2.31
N ALA A 124 -6.37 -14.48 -2.10
CA ALA A 124 -6.43 -15.10 -0.78
C ALA A 124 -5.35 -14.51 0.16
N ILE A 125 -4.13 -14.30 -0.34
CA ILE A 125 -3.04 -13.67 0.43
C ILE A 125 -3.39 -12.23 0.81
N VAL A 126 -3.91 -11.44 -0.13
CA VAL A 126 -4.30 -10.04 0.14
C VAL A 126 -5.43 -9.98 1.16
N LEU A 127 -6.46 -10.81 1.02
CA LEU A 127 -7.57 -10.86 1.98
C LEU A 127 -7.10 -11.28 3.37
N LEU A 128 -6.20 -12.26 3.46
CA LEU A 128 -5.60 -12.69 4.72
C LEU A 128 -4.76 -11.55 5.35
N ALA A 129 -3.95 -10.86 4.57
CA ALA A 129 -3.15 -9.73 5.04
C ALA A 129 -4.01 -8.59 5.60
N ILE A 130 -5.10 -8.24 4.90
CA ILE A 130 -6.07 -7.24 5.36
C ILE A 130 -6.76 -7.71 6.66
N ALA A 131 -7.21 -8.97 6.72
CA ALA A 131 -7.85 -9.52 7.92
C ALA A 131 -6.92 -9.49 9.13
N LEU A 132 -5.65 -9.89 8.96
CA LEU A 132 -4.63 -9.84 10.01
C LEU A 132 -4.36 -8.40 10.45
N LEU A 133 -4.24 -7.46 9.52
CA LEU A 133 -4.03 -6.04 9.83
C LEU A 133 -5.20 -5.49 10.65
N VAL A 134 -6.43 -5.74 10.23
CA VAL A 134 -7.64 -5.33 10.95
C VAL A 134 -7.70 -5.97 12.33
N ALA A 135 -7.37 -7.25 12.46
CA ALA A 135 -7.32 -7.95 13.75
C ALA A 135 -6.27 -7.33 14.69
N LEU A 136 -5.08 -7.01 14.18
CA LEU A 136 -4.03 -6.35 14.96
C LEU A 136 -4.44 -4.97 15.43
N VAL A 137 -5.00 -4.15 14.55
CA VAL A 137 -5.51 -2.81 14.91
C VAL A 137 -6.60 -2.90 15.97
N ARG A 138 -7.58 -3.79 15.80
CA ARG A 138 -8.64 -4.02 16.80
C ARG A 138 -8.08 -4.46 18.15
N ARG A 139 -7.07 -5.35 18.15
CA ARG A 139 -6.40 -5.81 19.36
C ARG A 139 -5.67 -4.67 20.10
N MET A 140 -4.99 -3.80 19.35
CA MET A 140 -4.30 -2.63 19.90
C MET A 140 -5.29 -1.64 20.52
N LEU A 141 -6.39 -1.34 19.84
CA LEU A 141 -7.43 -0.44 20.32
C LEU A 141 -8.12 -0.98 21.60
N ARG A 142 -8.40 -2.29 21.63
CA ARG A 142 -8.97 -2.93 22.84
C ARG A 142 -8.03 -2.85 24.04
N ARG A 143 -6.74 -3.05 23.85
CA ARG A 143 -5.73 -2.94 24.91
C ARG A 143 -5.65 -1.52 25.49
N ARG A 144 -5.78 -0.48 24.65
CA ARG A 144 -5.78 0.92 25.10
C ARG A 144 -7.03 1.27 25.93
N ARG A 145 -8.19 0.66 25.63
CA ARG A 145 -9.44 0.89 26.36
C ARG A 145 -9.51 0.12 27.69
N GLY A 146 -8.70 -0.89 27.91
CA GLY A 146 -8.68 -1.71 29.12
C GLY A 146 -7.74 -1.23 30.22
N HIS A 147 -7.09 -0.06 30.09
CA HIS A 147 -6.36 0.59 31.19
C HIS A 147 -7.23 1.74 31.72
N PRO A 148 -8.07 1.52 32.78
CA PRO A 148 -8.66 2.62 33.49
C PRO A 148 -7.51 3.40 34.14
N ALA A 149 -7.49 4.72 33.98
CA ALA A 149 -6.63 5.60 34.70
C ALA A 149 -6.93 5.36 36.20
N SER A 150 -6.04 4.62 36.87
CA SER A 150 -5.99 4.59 38.31
C SER A 150 -5.49 5.96 38.74
N GLY A 151 -6.46 6.83 39.12
CA GLY A 151 -6.21 8.08 39.83
C GLY A 151 -5.61 7.83 41.22
#